data_317c3b49c3b87bbccecf2c8243dcaf22
#
_entry.id   317c3b49c3b87bbccecf2c8243dcaf22
#
_cell.length_a   1.000
_cell.length_b   1.000
_cell.length_c   1.000
_cell.angle_alpha   90.00
_cell.angle_beta   90.00
_cell.angle_gamma   90.00
#
_symmetry.space_group_name_H-M   'P 1'
#
loop_
_entity.id
_entity.type
_entity.pdbx_description
1 polymer ?
#
loop_
_entity_poly.entity_id
_entity_poly.type
_entity_poly.pdbx_seq_one_letter_code
_entity_poly.pdbx_strand_id
1 'polypeptide(L)'
;MDKVHRSEFSFLYKNSIAIIPELEYNKNSNIRGDRMLAYMTAGEAAEKWSISHRRVITLCQENRIPDVAMLGNMWIIPKDAVKPVDGRTIRYDKKNPAKPFVKWAGGKGQLLPTIRKFYPAGMGTTIRKYCEPMVGAGAVLFDILNTYEMDEVYICDTNAELMNAYIAVKENVNQLIELLMKYENEHLKRDDEGRKEYYYQQRERFNAEIQKPDENNSLLRAALFIYLNKTCFNGLYRVNRKGLYNVPMGAYKNPKICDIDNLKKTSELLQCVTILTADYTCIENVVDENTLVYFDPPYRPLTKTSEFTSYNVDDFNDEDQIKLAEFIKSLKTAKVMSSNSDPKNVDENDEFFDGLYAGLNINRVSANRAINSKGKGRGKIKELLITNY
;
A
#
# COMPACT_ATOMS: atom_id res chain seq x y z
N MET A 1 27.46 7.54 60.29
CA MET A 1 26.38 8.55 60.17
C MET A 1 26.54 9.15 58.79
N ASP A 2 25.72 8.98 57.73
CA ASP A 2 24.37 8.43 57.65
C ASP A 2 24.13 7.85 56.25
N LYS A 3 23.24 6.97 56.24
CA LYS A 3 22.59 6.15 55.23
C LYS A 3 22.48 6.65 53.80
N VAL A 4 22.93 5.76 52.91
CA VAL A 4 22.59 5.62 51.48
C VAL A 4 21.09 5.41 51.30
N HIS A 5 20.45 6.20 50.41
CA HIS A 5 19.17 5.84 49.82
C HIS A 5 19.36 5.41 48.39
N ARG A 6 19.21 4.12 48.13
CA ARG A 6 18.91 3.56 46.82
C ARG A 6 17.46 3.88 46.48
N SER A 7 17.23 4.60 45.40
CA SER A 7 15.92 4.69 44.75
C SER A 7 15.82 3.71 43.59
N GLU A 8 14.96 2.73 43.76
CA GLU A 8 14.58 1.75 42.76
C GLU A 8 13.78 2.46 41.62
N PHE A 9 14.26 2.32 40.43
CA PHE A 9 13.45 2.63 39.24
C PHE A 9 12.53 1.43 38.95
N SER A 10 11.27 1.54 39.33
CA SER A 10 10.23 0.62 38.90
C SER A 10 9.75 1.01 37.50
N PHE A 11 9.99 0.13 36.55
CA PHE A 11 9.40 0.17 35.21
C PHE A 11 7.87 -0.01 35.33
N LEU A 12 7.12 1.04 35.11
CA LEU A 12 5.66 0.97 34.94
C LEU A 12 5.33 0.62 33.49
N TYR A 13 5.10 -0.65 33.22
CA TYR A 13 4.36 -1.10 32.05
C TYR A 13 2.91 -0.62 32.21
N LYS A 14 2.52 0.41 31.46
CA LYS A 14 1.11 0.76 31.29
C LYS A 14 0.49 -0.16 30.24
N ASN A 15 -0.02 -1.31 30.70
CA ASN A 15 -1.01 -2.06 29.97
C ASN A 15 -2.30 -1.24 29.97
N SER A 16 -2.67 -0.69 28.82
CA SER A 16 -4.01 -0.15 28.61
C SER A 16 -5.00 -1.32 28.47
N ILE A 17 -5.40 -1.89 29.60
CA ILE A 17 -6.57 -2.76 29.66
C ILE A 17 -7.77 -1.81 29.49
N ALA A 18 -8.52 -1.97 28.40
CA ALA A 18 -9.81 -1.31 28.27
C ALA A 18 -10.72 -1.78 29.42
N ILE A 19 -10.85 -0.96 30.44
CA ILE A 19 -11.76 -1.20 31.55
C ILE A 19 -13.16 -0.99 30.98
N ILE A 20 -13.97 -2.04 30.98
CA ILE A 20 -15.41 -1.95 30.75
C ILE A 20 -15.95 -0.92 31.78
N PRO A 21 -16.67 0.13 31.38
CA PRO A 21 -17.24 1.07 32.34
C PRO A 21 -18.03 0.33 33.42
N GLU A 22 -17.81 0.69 34.68
CA GLU A 22 -18.47 0.10 35.84
C GLU A 22 -19.96 -0.09 35.58
N LEU A 23 -20.42 -1.32 35.67
CA LEU A 23 -21.84 -1.66 35.65
C LEU A 23 -22.46 -1.15 36.93
N GLU A 24 -23.10 0.02 36.91
CA GLU A 24 -24.01 0.41 37.96
C GLU A 24 -25.04 -0.69 38.19
N TYR A 25 -25.05 -1.20 39.40
CA TYR A 25 -25.89 -2.29 39.85
C TYR A 25 -27.34 -1.76 40.00
N ASN A 26 -28.09 -1.73 38.91
CA ASN A 26 -29.51 -1.41 38.94
C ASN A 26 -30.33 -2.69 39.14
N LYS A 27 -30.98 -2.81 40.31
CA LYS A 27 -31.67 -4.01 40.79
C LYS A 27 -32.91 -4.44 39.99
N ASN A 28 -33.29 -3.72 38.95
CA ASN A 28 -34.51 -4.00 38.21
C ASN A 28 -34.27 -3.91 36.68
N SER A 29 -33.78 -4.96 36.07
CA SER A 29 -34.10 -5.28 34.66
C SER A 29 -33.44 -6.57 34.19
N ASN A 30 -34.15 -7.32 33.38
CA ASN A 30 -33.77 -8.59 32.71
C ASN A 30 -32.67 -8.45 31.64
N ILE A 31 -31.75 -7.49 31.78
CA ILE A 31 -30.72 -7.15 30.75
C ILE A 31 -29.48 -8.05 30.83
N ARG A 32 -29.39 -8.94 31.83
CA ARG A 32 -28.25 -9.85 32.00
C ARG A 32 -28.12 -10.95 30.96
N GLY A 33 -29.20 -11.36 30.33
CA GLY A 33 -29.20 -12.46 29.34
C GLY A 33 -28.64 -12.07 27.98
N ASP A 34 -29.02 -10.92 27.46
CA ASP A 34 -28.73 -10.56 26.06
C ASP A 34 -27.29 -10.15 25.79
N ARG A 35 -26.59 -9.53 26.77
CA ARG A 35 -25.18 -9.13 26.59
C ARG A 35 -24.20 -10.29 26.65
N MET A 36 -24.44 -11.32 27.46
CA MET A 36 -23.63 -12.54 27.45
C MET A 36 -23.83 -13.37 26.17
N LEU A 37 -24.98 -13.24 25.51
CA LEU A 37 -25.27 -13.87 24.22
C LEU A 37 -24.48 -13.27 23.05
N ALA A 38 -23.93 -12.04 23.22
CA ALA A 38 -23.14 -11.37 22.17
C ALA A 38 -21.67 -11.81 22.10
N TYR A 39 -21.18 -12.56 23.08
CA TYR A 39 -19.79 -13.04 23.15
C TYR A 39 -19.73 -14.57 23.12
N MET A 40 -18.60 -15.09 22.64
CA MET A 40 -18.22 -16.50 22.66
C MET A 40 -16.91 -16.67 23.42
N THR A 41 -16.68 -17.85 23.92
CA THR A 41 -15.41 -18.26 24.57
C THR A 41 -14.33 -18.52 23.51
N ALA A 42 -13.07 -18.57 23.95
CA ALA A 42 -11.96 -18.96 23.07
C ALA A 42 -12.10 -20.39 22.53
N GLY A 43 -12.82 -21.28 23.25
CA GLY A 43 -13.15 -22.62 22.80
C GLY A 43 -14.16 -22.61 21.65
N GLU A 44 -15.27 -21.89 21.82
CA GLU A 44 -16.30 -21.73 20.77
C GLU A 44 -15.73 -21.01 19.53
N ALA A 45 -14.86 -20.01 19.71
CA ALA A 45 -14.16 -19.37 18.61
C ALA A 45 -13.23 -20.35 17.87
N ALA A 46 -12.54 -21.23 18.61
CA ALA A 46 -11.68 -22.27 18.03
C ALA A 46 -12.46 -23.23 17.13
N GLU A 47 -13.64 -23.68 17.57
CA GLU A 47 -14.55 -24.50 16.78
C GLU A 47 -15.08 -23.74 15.55
N LYS A 48 -15.62 -22.54 15.77
CA LYS A 48 -16.14 -21.69 14.69
C LYS A 48 -15.11 -21.40 13.60
N TRP A 49 -13.86 -21.18 13.97
CA TRP A 49 -12.78 -20.82 13.05
C TRP A 49 -11.93 -22.00 12.59
N SER A 50 -12.20 -23.21 13.07
CA SER A 50 -11.43 -24.43 12.77
C SER A 50 -9.93 -24.26 13.03
N ILE A 51 -9.58 -23.73 14.21
CA ILE A 51 -8.20 -23.57 14.69
C ILE A 51 -8.08 -24.06 16.14
N SER A 52 -6.85 -24.25 16.63
CA SER A 52 -6.66 -24.68 18.00
C SER A 52 -7.03 -23.60 19.03
N HIS A 53 -7.55 -23.99 20.18
CA HIS A 53 -7.85 -23.09 21.31
C HIS A 53 -6.63 -22.24 21.69
N ARG A 54 -5.43 -22.84 21.72
CA ARG A 54 -4.16 -22.12 21.98
C ARG A 54 -3.94 -20.99 20.97
N ARG A 55 -4.27 -21.21 19.69
CA ARG A 55 -4.12 -20.19 18.65
C ARG A 55 -5.09 -19.02 18.85
N VAL A 56 -6.31 -19.28 19.27
CA VAL A 56 -7.28 -18.22 19.61
C VAL A 56 -6.76 -17.35 20.75
N ILE A 57 -6.24 -17.97 21.83
CA ILE A 57 -5.64 -17.23 22.97
C ILE A 57 -4.50 -16.34 22.48
N THR A 58 -3.61 -16.87 21.63
CA THR A 58 -2.52 -16.08 21.04
C THR A 58 -3.03 -14.88 20.26
N LEU A 59 -4.08 -15.05 19.44
CA LEU A 59 -4.68 -13.97 18.66
C LEU A 59 -5.31 -12.88 19.56
N CYS A 60 -5.91 -13.28 20.69
CA CYS A 60 -6.40 -12.33 21.69
C CYS A 60 -5.24 -11.55 22.35
N GLN A 61 -4.18 -12.25 22.76
CA GLN A 61 -2.99 -11.64 23.37
C GLN A 61 -2.25 -10.68 22.42
N GLU A 62 -2.26 -10.99 21.13
CA GLU A 62 -1.70 -10.16 20.05
C GLU A 62 -2.60 -8.99 19.62
N ASN A 63 -3.76 -8.79 20.30
CA ASN A 63 -4.79 -7.79 19.95
C ASN A 63 -5.25 -7.87 18.48
N ARG A 64 -5.25 -9.06 17.89
CA ARG A 64 -5.63 -9.29 16.48
C ARG A 64 -7.13 -9.55 16.28
N ILE A 65 -7.87 -9.66 17.35
CA ILE A 65 -9.34 -9.78 17.33
C ILE A 65 -9.88 -8.50 17.97
N PRO A 66 -10.66 -7.68 17.24
CA PRO A 66 -11.25 -6.47 17.80
C PRO A 66 -12.19 -6.79 18.98
N ASP A 67 -12.31 -5.86 19.91
CA ASP A 67 -13.28 -5.85 21.00
C ASP A 67 -13.28 -7.10 21.90
N VAL A 68 -12.12 -7.79 22.00
CA VAL A 68 -11.95 -8.86 22.99
C VAL A 68 -11.80 -8.29 24.39
N ALA A 69 -12.33 -9.02 25.37
CA ALA A 69 -12.21 -8.67 26.77
C ALA A 69 -11.84 -9.88 27.63
N MET A 70 -11.40 -9.62 28.86
CA MET A 70 -11.15 -10.67 29.86
C MET A 70 -12.31 -10.71 30.85
N LEU A 71 -12.86 -11.90 31.07
CA LEU A 71 -13.82 -12.16 32.15
C LEU A 71 -13.13 -13.12 33.16
N GLY A 72 -12.59 -12.56 34.24
CA GLY A 72 -11.69 -13.31 35.13
C GLY A 72 -10.44 -13.73 34.35
N ASN A 73 -10.20 -15.05 34.26
CA ASN A 73 -9.06 -15.63 33.51
C ASN A 73 -9.45 -16.13 32.10
N MET A 74 -10.63 -15.78 31.61
CA MET A 74 -11.17 -16.24 30.35
C MET A 74 -11.25 -15.11 29.31
N TRP A 75 -10.74 -15.36 28.10
CA TRP A 75 -11.00 -14.47 26.96
C TRP A 75 -12.44 -14.63 26.47
N ILE A 76 -13.13 -13.51 26.31
CA ILE A 76 -14.42 -13.41 25.65
C ILE A 76 -14.27 -12.62 24.35
N ILE A 77 -14.88 -13.13 23.28
CA ILE A 77 -14.70 -12.70 21.90
C ILE A 77 -16.10 -12.38 21.35
N PRO A 78 -16.32 -11.24 20.67
CA PRO A 78 -17.58 -10.95 20.02
C PRO A 78 -18.01 -12.09 19.09
N LYS A 79 -19.28 -12.50 19.12
CA LYS A 79 -19.82 -13.59 18.29
C LYS A 79 -19.76 -13.29 16.79
N ASP A 80 -19.83 -12.02 16.43
CA ASP A 80 -19.70 -11.52 15.06
C ASP A 80 -18.23 -11.33 14.62
N ALA A 81 -17.27 -11.49 15.55
CA ALA A 81 -15.85 -11.42 15.20
C ALA A 81 -15.50 -12.38 14.07
N VAL A 82 -14.79 -11.84 13.09
CA VAL A 82 -14.27 -12.62 11.96
C VAL A 82 -12.93 -13.23 12.37
N LYS A 83 -12.65 -14.45 11.91
CA LYS A 83 -11.36 -15.09 12.11
C LYS A 83 -10.25 -14.20 11.55
N PRO A 84 -9.29 -13.75 12.37
CA PRO A 84 -8.14 -13.03 11.86
C PRO A 84 -7.39 -13.85 10.81
N VAL A 85 -7.01 -13.22 9.72
CA VAL A 85 -6.24 -13.89 8.66
C VAL A 85 -4.92 -14.37 9.26
N ASP A 86 -4.67 -15.68 9.21
CA ASP A 86 -3.38 -16.23 9.63
C ASP A 86 -2.37 -16.01 8.49
N GLY A 87 -1.43 -15.09 8.67
CA GLY A 87 -0.35 -14.85 7.72
C GLY A 87 0.48 -16.10 7.38
N ARG A 88 0.38 -17.17 8.21
CA ARG A 88 1.04 -18.46 7.94
C ARG A 88 0.28 -19.33 6.94
N THR A 89 -1.01 -19.05 6.71
CA THR A 89 -1.86 -19.84 5.80
C THR A 89 -2.02 -19.22 4.42
N ILE A 90 -1.46 -18.04 4.19
CA ILE A 90 -1.32 -17.53 2.82
C ILE A 90 -0.29 -18.42 2.13
N ARG A 91 -0.75 -19.53 1.56
CA ARG A 91 0.04 -20.32 0.62
C ARG A 91 0.18 -19.46 -0.62
N TYR A 92 1.29 -18.72 -0.69
CA TYR A 92 1.63 -18.00 -1.91
C TYR A 92 1.60 -18.97 -3.09
N ASP A 93 0.67 -18.75 -4.00
CA ASP A 93 0.69 -19.46 -5.27
C ASP A 93 1.87 -18.95 -6.08
N LYS A 94 3.05 -19.58 -5.84
CA LYS A 94 4.31 -19.24 -6.55
C LYS A 94 4.17 -19.31 -8.06
N LYS A 95 3.15 -20.04 -8.57
CA LYS A 95 2.90 -20.16 -10.02
C LYS A 95 2.14 -18.95 -10.58
N ASN A 96 1.35 -18.27 -9.76
CA ASN A 96 0.54 -17.13 -10.16
C ASN A 96 0.46 -16.08 -9.02
N PRO A 97 1.56 -15.34 -8.76
CA PRO A 97 1.61 -14.36 -7.68
C PRO A 97 0.69 -13.16 -7.95
N ALA A 98 0.25 -12.50 -6.88
CA ALA A 98 -0.46 -11.23 -6.99
C ALA A 98 0.41 -10.16 -7.67
N LYS A 99 -0.22 -9.30 -8.44
CA LYS A 99 0.45 -8.24 -9.23
C LYS A 99 -0.28 -6.92 -9.04
N PRO A 100 0.36 -5.79 -9.39
CA PRO A 100 -0.32 -4.51 -9.42
C PRO A 100 -1.67 -4.58 -10.14
N PHE A 101 -2.73 -4.11 -9.49
CA PHE A 101 -4.08 -4.13 -10.06
C PHE A 101 -4.39 -2.91 -10.92
N VAL A 102 -3.54 -1.88 -10.86
CA VAL A 102 -3.57 -0.69 -11.73
C VAL A 102 -2.25 -0.55 -12.49
N LYS A 103 -2.28 0.21 -13.59
CA LYS A 103 -1.09 0.68 -14.29
C LYS A 103 -0.67 2.01 -13.65
N TRP A 104 0.62 2.22 -13.47
CA TRP A 104 1.15 3.46 -12.90
C TRP A 104 2.44 3.84 -13.60
N ALA A 105 2.65 5.14 -13.81
CA ALA A 105 3.88 5.63 -14.41
C ALA A 105 5.07 5.28 -13.50
N GLY A 106 6.20 4.90 -14.08
CA GLY A 106 7.39 4.51 -13.30
C GLY A 106 7.35 3.10 -12.71
N GLY A 107 6.33 2.27 -13.03
CA GLY A 107 6.18 0.93 -12.43
C GLY A 107 7.44 0.06 -12.56
N LYS A 108 7.90 -0.51 -11.43
CA LYS A 108 9.18 -1.23 -11.27
C LYS A 108 9.16 -2.70 -11.72
N GLY A 109 8.08 -3.17 -12.36
CA GLY A 109 7.93 -4.59 -12.72
C GLY A 109 9.11 -5.18 -13.50
N GLN A 110 9.72 -4.40 -14.40
CA GLN A 110 10.89 -4.85 -15.17
C GLN A 110 12.19 -4.81 -14.37
N LEU A 111 12.27 -3.97 -13.34
CA LEU A 111 13.44 -3.79 -12.49
C LEU A 111 13.46 -4.75 -11.29
N LEU A 112 12.33 -5.39 -10.96
CA LEU A 112 12.21 -6.31 -9.82
C LEU A 112 13.30 -7.37 -9.73
N PRO A 113 13.71 -8.06 -10.83
CA PRO A 113 14.80 -9.03 -10.76
C PRO A 113 16.13 -8.43 -10.31
N THR A 114 16.33 -7.14 -10.54
CA THR A 114 17.51 -6.39 -10.08
C THR A 114 17.32 -5.92 -8.65
N ILE A 115 16.18 -5.32 -8.32
CA ILE A 115 15.83 -4.82 -6.97
C ILE A 115 15.97 -5.94 -5.93
N ARG A 116 15.49 -7.16 -6.24
CA ARG A 116 15.60 -8.33 -5.35
C ARG A 116 17.03 -8.65 -4.88
N LYS A 117 18.03 -8.33 -5.70
CA LYS A 117 19.45 -8.56 -5.35
C LYS A 117 19.95 -7.59 -4.28
N PHE A 118 19.20 -6.51 -4.06
CA PHE A 118 19.50 -5.48 -3.09
C PHE A 118 18.63 -5.56 -1.84
N TYR A 119 17.71 -6.53 -1.74
CA TYR A 119 17.00 -6.72 -0.49
C TYR A 119 17.99 -7.07 0.61
N PRO A 120 17.87 -6.45 1.79
CA PRO A 120 18.82 -6.70 2.88
C PRO A 120 18.76 -8.14 3.37
N ALA A 121 19.86 -8.63 3.89
CA ALA A 121 19.88 -9.91 4.59
C ALA A 121 18.87 -9.88 5.75
N GLY A 122 18.20 -11.01 5.98
CA GLY A 122 17.23 -11.12 7.06
C GLY A 122 15.79 -10.78 6.70
N MET A 123 15.49 -10.47 5.43
CA MET A 123 14.10 -10.32 4.97
C MET A 123 13.24 -11.54 5.32
N GLY A 124 12.07 -11.28 5.95
CA GLY A 124 11.15 -12.32 6.42
C GLY A 124 11.61 -13.04 7.69
N THR A 125 12.79 -12.70 8.27
CA THR A 125 13.31 -13.27 9.52
C THR A 125 13.56 -12.20 10.57
N THR A 126 14.63 -11.42 10.46
CA THR A 126 14.92 -10.28 11.33
C THR A 126 14.30 -8.97 10.82
N ILE A 127 14.14 -8.83 9.50
CA ILE A 127 13.44 -7.69 8.89
C ILE A 127 12.04 -8.16 8.52
N ARG A 128 11.06 -7.82 9.36
CA ARG A 128 9.67 -8.24 9.24
C ARG A 128 8.67 -7.09 9.18
N LYS A 129 9.19 -5.85 9.15
CA LYS A 129 8.41 -4.64 8.91
C LYS A 129 8.80 -4.04 7.56
N TYR A 130 7.81 -3.62 6.79
CA TYR A 130 8.01 -3.01 5.47
C TYR A 130 7.23 -1.72 5.33
N CYS A 131 7.88 -0.70 4.80
CA CYS A 131 7.24 0.58 4.47
C CYS A 131 7.53 0.94 3.01
N GLU A 132 6.48 1.27 2.24
CA GLU A 132 6.58 1.80 0.88
C GLU A 132 5.79 3.11 0.77
N PRO A 133 6.38 4.23 1.23
CA PRO A 133 5.85 5.55 0.97
C PRO A 133 6.08 5.89 -0.51
N MET A 134 5.09 6.52 -1.15
CA MET A 134 5.03 6.69 -2.62
C MET A 134 4.80 5.37 -3.37
N VAL A 135 3.82 4.56 -2.88
CA VAL A 135 3.61 3.17 -3.33
C VAL A 135 3.24 3.04 -4.81
N GLY A 136 2.57 4.02 -5.40
CA GLY A 136 2.09 3.94 -6.78
C GLY A 136 1.31 2.64 -7.05
N ALA A 137 1.72 1.85 -8.06
CA ALA A 137 1.10 0.54 -8.33
C ALA A 137 1.54 -0.58 -7.39
N GLY A 138 2.52 -0.38 -6.52
CA GLY A 138 2.98 -1.36 -5.53
C GLY A 138 3.73 -2.55 -6.12
N ALA A 139 4.55 -2.35 -7.16
CA ALA A 139 5.27 -3.46 -7.77
C ALA A 139 6.23 -4.13 -6.78
N VAL A 140 6.93 -3.35 -5.94
CA VAL A 140 7.85 -3.86 -4.91
C VAL A 140 7.05 -4.38 -3.71
N LEU A 141 5.96 -3.70 -3.30
CA LEU A 141 5.03 -4.19 -2.29
C LEU A 141 4.58 -5.62 -2.56
N PHE A 142 3.99 -5.86 -3.75
CA PHE A 142 3.49 -7.20 -4.09
C PHE A 142 4.61 -8.21 -4.25
N ASP A 143 5.79 -7.81 -4.67
CA ASP A 143 6.96 -8.68 -4.72
C ASP A 143 7.38 -9.16 -3.33
N ILE A 144 7.46 -8.24 -2.38
CA ILE A 144 7.79 -8.53 -0.98
C ILE A 144 6.71 -9.40 -0.35
N LEU A 145 5.44 -9.03 -0.47
CA LEU A 145 4.32 -9.77 0.12
C LEU A 145 4.12 -11.16 -0.49
N ASN A 146 4.47 -11.37 -1.76
CA ASN A 146 4.49 -12.70 -2.38
C ASN A 146 5.67 -13.57 -1.94
N THR A 147 6.72 -12.97 -1.37
CA THR A 147 8.00 -13.68 -1.14
C THR A 147 8.29 -13.88 0.35
N TYR A 148 7.97 -12.90 1.18
CA TYR A 148 8.37 -12.85 2.59
C TYR A 148 7.16 -12.74 3.52
N GLU A 149 7.26 -13.34 4.69
CA GLU A 149 6.32 -13.10 5.79
C GLU A 149 6.68 -11.80 6.50
N MET A 150 5.75 -10.85 6.49
CA MET A 150 5.90 -9.57 7.14
C MET A 150 4.89 -9.46 8.30
N ASP A 151 5.31 -8.90 9.42
CA ASP A 151 4.45 -8.68 10.58
C ASP A 151 3.65 -7.37 10.45
N GLU A 152 4.31 -6.33 9.95
CA GLU A 152 3.74 -5.01 9.76
C GLU A 152 4.12 -4.47 8.38
N VAL A 153 3.12 -3.95 7.67
CA VAL A 153 3.34 -3.32 6.35
C VAL A 153 2.58 -2.00 6.30
N TYR A 154 3.28 -0.94 5.93
CA TYR A 154 2.72 0.41 5.77
C TYR A 154 2.95 0.89 4.35
N ILE A 155 1.88 1.34 3.72
CA ILE A 155 1.96 2.01 2.41
C ILE A 155 1.31 3.36 2.47
N CYS A 156 1.86 4.34 1.78
CA CYS A 156 1.19 5.61 1.56
C CYS A 156 1.46 6.18 0.17
N ASP A 157 0.59 7.06 -0.24
CA ASP A 157 0.70 7.88 -1.43
C ASP A 157 -0.14 9.14 -1.22
N THR A 158 0.26 10.24 -1.82
CA THR A 158 -0.51 11.50 -1.77
C THR A 158 -1.77 11.45 -2.64
N ASN A 159 -1.84 10.50 -3.58
CA ASN A 159 -2.98 10.34 -4.46
C ASN A 159 -4.14 9.62 -3.76
N ALA A 160 -5.12 10.41 -3.30
CA ALA A 160 -6.28 9.91 -2.55
C ALA A 160 -7.11 8.88 -3.33
N GLU A 161 -7.24 9.01 -4.66
CA GLU A 161 -8.03 8.07 -5.46
C GLU A 161 -7.31 6.73 -5.66
N LEU A 162 -5.97 6.75 -5.71
CA LEU A 162 -5.17 5.54 -5.69
C LEU A 162 -5.31 4.82 -4.35
N MET A 163 -5.19 5.54 -3.23
CA MET A 163 -5.34 4.96 -1.89
C MET A 163 -6.76 4.45 -1.65
N ASN A 164 -7.79 5.17 -2.10
CA ASN A 164 -9.17 4.69 -2.09
C ASN A 164 -9.34 3.37 -2.88
N ALA A 165 -8.66 3.22 -4.02
CA ALA A 165 -8.67 1.97 -4.78
C ALA A 165 -8.00 0.81 -4.00
N TYR A 166 -6.88 1.07 -3.31
CA TYR A 166 -6.25 0.08 -2.43
C TYR A 166 -7.17 -0.35 -1.28
N ILE A 167 -7.85 0.61 -0.63
CA ILE A 167 -8.82 0.34 0.44
C ILE A 167 -10.00 -0.49 -0.11
N ALA A 168 -10.54 -0.13 -1.26
CA ALA A 168 -11.64 -0.87 -1.89
C ALA A 168 -11.25 -2.32 -2.24
N VAL A 169 -10.02 -2.55 -2.73
CA VAL A 169 -9.51 -3.91 -2.96
C VAL A 169 -9.31 -4.66 -1.65
N LYS A 170 -8.82 -4.01 -0.61
CA LYS A 170 -8.62 -4.62 0.71
C LYS A 170 -9.94 -5.03 1.36
N GLU A 171 -10.92 -4.13 1.40
CA GLU A 171 -12.09 -4.25 2.26
C GLU A 171 -13.34 -4.74 1.53
N ASN A 172 -13.50 -4.41 0.24
CA ASN A 172 -14.74 -4.59 -0.50
C ASN A 172 -14.53 -5.31 -1.84
N VAL A 173 -13.59 -6.25 -1.91
CA VAL A 173 -13.15 -6.86 -3.18
C VAL A 173 -14.28 -7.51 -3.98
N ASN A 174 -15.25 -8.15 -3.34
CA ASN A 174 -16.35 -8.83 -4.06
C ASN A 174 -17.28 -7.82 -4.74
N GLN A 175 -17.70 -6.77 -4.02
CA GLN A 175 -18.54 -5.72 -4.59
C GLN A 175 -17.77 -4.91 -5.66
N LEU A 176 -16.47 -4.68 -5.45
CA LEU A 176 -15.62 -4.06 -6.46
C LEU A 176 -15.55 -4.89 -7.74
N ILE A 177 -15.40 -6.22 -7.63
CA ILE A 177 -15.40 -7.14 -8.77
C ILE A 177 -16.74 -7.05 -9.54
N GLU A 178 -17.87 -7.03 -8.84
CA GLU A 178 -19.19 -6.90 -9.48
C GLU A 178 -19.30 -5.60 -10.32
N LEU A 179 -18.85 -4.48 -9.75
CA LEU A 179 -18.82 -3.20 -10.46
C LEU A 179 -17.88 -3.22 -11.66
N LEU A 180 -16.67 -3.77 -11.50
CA LEU A 180 -15.68 -3.85 -12.58
C LEU A 180 -16.13 -4.79 -13.70
N MET A 181 -16.76 -5.93 -13.39
CA MET A 181 -17.37 -6.81 -14.37
C MET A 181 -18.47 -6.10 -15.17
N LYS A 182 -19.30 -5.30 -14.49
CA LYS A 182 -20.32 -4.48 -15.18
C LYS A 182 -19.67 -3.48 -16.13
N TYR A 183 -18.62 -2.75 -15.70
CA TYR A 183 -17.89 -1.82 -16.56
C TYR A 183 -17.22 -2.52 -17.74
N GLU A 184 -16.61 -3.69 -17.52
CA GLU A 184 -15.97 -4.48 -18.57
C GLU A 184 -16.99 -4.94 -19.62
N ASN A 185 -18.10 -5.52 -19.19
CA ASN A 185 -19.16 -5.97 -20.08
C ASN A 185 -19.76 -4.81 -20.88
N GLU A 186 -20.04 -3.68 -20.21
CA GLU A 186 -20.56 -2.48 -20.87
C GLU A 186 -19.58 -1.87 -21.87
N HIS A 187 -18.29 -1.93 -21.59
CA HIS A 187 -17.24 -1.45 -22.51
C HIS A 187 -17.08 -2.38 -23.71
N LEU A 188 -16.96 -3.69 -23.46
CA LEU A 188 -16.60 -4.67 -24.51
C LEU A 188 -17.73 -4.96 -25.49
N LYS A 189 -19.02 -4.83 -25.11
CA LYS A 189 -20.16 -5.03 -26.01
C LYS A 189 -20.32 -3.95 -27.06
N ARG A 190 -19.63 -2.81 -26.92
CA ARG A 190 -19.72 -1.67 -27.84
C ARG A 190 -18.66 -1.76 -28.93
N ASP A 191 -18.96 -1.13 -30.08
CA ASP A 191 -17.97 -0.81 -31.11
C ASP A 191 -17.03 0.32 -30.65
N ASP A 192 -16.06 0.67 -31.45
CA ASP A 192 -15.00 1.62 -31.05
C ASP A 192 -15.55 3.01 -30.73
N GLU A 193 -16.55 3.49 -31.48
CA GLU A 193 -17.20 4.79 -31.22
C GLU A 193 -18.01 4.74 -29.92
N GLY A 194 -18.82 3.71 -29.73
CA GLY A 194 -19.59 3.51 -28.50
C GLY A 194 -18.71 3.29 -27.26
N ARG A 195 -17.53 2.66 -27.39
CA ARG A 195 -16.54 2.56 -26.31
C ARG A 195 -15.99 3.91 -25.93
N LYS A 196 -15.69 4.74 -26.92
CA LYS A 196 -15.18 6.09 -26.71
C LYS A 196 -16.21 6.97 -26.00
N GLU A 197 -17.47 6.94 -26.46
CA GLU A 197 -18.55 7.65 -25.80
C GLU A 197 -18.73 7.19 -24.35
N TYR A 198 -18.81 5.89 -24.13
CA TYR A 198 -18.93 5.30 -22.80
C TYR A 198 -17.76 5.66 -21.88
N TYR A 199 -16.52 5.64 -22.38
CA TYR A 199 -15.36 6.07 -21.64
C TYR A 199 -15.48 7.51 -21.14
N TYR A 200 -15.86 8.44 -22.02
CA TYR A 200 -16.00 9.83 -21.64
C TYR A 200 -17.16 10.07 -20.67
N GLN A 201 -18.26 9.34 -20.81
CA GLN A 201 -19.36 9.38 -19.83
C GLN A 201 -18.88 8.93 -18.43
N GLN A 202 -18.13 7.84 -18.35
CA GLN A 202 -17.59 7.38 -17.06
C GLN A 202 -16.52 8.34 -16.50
N ARG A 203 -15.74 8.98 -17.36
CA ARG A 203 -14.79 10.01 -16.96
C ARG A 203 -15.47 11.24 -16.35
N GLU A 204 -16.52 11.72 -16.97
CA GLU A 204 -17.33 12.83 -16.41
C GLU A 204 -17.96 12.43 -15.08
N ARG A 205 -18.46 11.20 -14.96
CA ARG A 205 -18.99 10.68 -13.71
C ARG A 205 -17.92 10.63 -12.61
N PHE A 206 -16.73 10.12 -12.92
CA PHE A 206 -15.60 10.12 -12.00
C PHE A 206 -15.23 11.54 -11.54
N ASN A 207 -15.17 12.48 -12.49
CA ASN A 207 -14.88 13.88 -12.19
C ASN A 207 -15.95 14.53 -11.29
N ALA A 208 -17.21 14.19 -11.46
CA ALA A 208 -18.29 14.67 -10.59
C ALA A 208 -18.12 14.13 -9.16
N GLU A 209 -17.77 12.85 -9.02
CA GLU A 209 -17.55 12.20 -7.71
C GLU A 209 -16.32 12.76 -6.97
N ILE A 210 -15.21 13.08 -7.66
CA ILE A 210 -14.02 13.66 -7.01
C ILE A 210 -14.22 15.14 -6.64
N GLN A 211 -15.09 15.88 -7.32
CA GLN A 211 -15.40 17.26 -6.96
C GLN A 211 -16.31 17.39 -5.73
N LYS A 212 -17.11 16.37 -5.47
CA LYS A 212 -18.03 16.29 -4.31
C LYS A 212 -17.92 14.91 -3.70
N PRO A 213 -16.80 14.63 -3.03
CA PRO A 213 -16.55 13.31 -2.49
C PRO A 213 -17.60 12.99 -1.41
N ASP A 214 -18.26 11.83 -1.59
CA ASP A 214 -19.14 11.22 -0.61
C ASP A 214 -18.51 9.88 -0.20
N GLU A 215 -18.39 9.64 1.08
CA GLU A 215 -17.85 8.38 1.62
C GLU A 215 -18.68 7.18 1.16
N ASN A 216 -20.01 7.34 1.05
CA ASN A 216 -20.90 6.29 0.56
C ASN A 216 -20.61 5.89 -0.90
N ASN A 217 -19.98 6.77 -1.67
CA ASN A 217 -19.60 6.54 -3.06
C ASN A 217 -18.12 6.13 -3.23
N SER A 218 -17.38 5.90 -2.15
CA SER A 218 -15.95 5.56 -2.19
C SER A 218 -15.67 4.32 -3.04
N LEU A 219 -16.48 3.27 -2.89
CA LEU A 219 -16.37 2.03 -3.69
C LEU A 219 -16.66 2.28 -5.18
N LEU A 220 -17.69 3.07 -5.51
CA LEU A 220 -18.00 3.46 -6.88
C LEU A 220 -16.84 4.25 -7.50
N ARG A 221 -16.28 5.22 -6.75
CA ARG A 221 -15.12 6.01 -7.16
C ARG A 221 -13.91 5.14 -7.46
N ALA A 222 -13.62 4.15 -6.58
CA ALA A 222 -12.55 3.18 -6.79
C ALA A 222 -12.77 2.35 -8.07
N ALA A 223 -13.99 1.87 -8.31
CA ALA A 223 -14.32 1.12 -9.52
C ALA A 223 -14.17 1.97 -10.80
N LEU A 224 -14.61 3.23 -10.77
CA LEU A 224 -14.43 4.19 -11.87
C LEU A 224 -12.94 4.48 -12.11
N PHE A 225 -12.17 4.71 -11.06
CA PHE A 225 -10.73 4.92 -11.14
C PHE A 225 -10.02 3.74 -11.83
N ILE A 226 -10.30 2.51 -11.39
CA ILE A 226 -9.70 1.29 -11.98
C ILE A 226 -10.15 1.13 -13.43
N TYR A 227 -11.44 1.31 -13.75
CA TYR A 227 -11.96 1.27 -15.11
C TYR A 227 -11.24 2.25 -16.03
N LEU A 228 -11.14 3.52 -15.62
CA LEU A 228 -10.46 4.56 -16.38
C LEU A 228 -8.98 4.25 -16.56
N ASN A 229 -8.29 3.84 -15.51
CA ASN A 229 -6.89 3.45 -15.57
C ASN A 229 -6.61 2.28 -16.54
N LYS A 230 -7.49 1.29 -16.59
CA LYS A 230 -7.36 0.13 -17.50
C LYS A 230 -7.67 0.47 -18.95
N THR A 231 -8.46 1.51 -19.21
CA THR A 231 -8.95 1.86 -20.56
C THR A 231 -8.37 3.16 -21.12
N CYS A 232 -7.73 4.00 -20.29
CA CYS A 232 -7.12 5.26 -20.74
C CYS A 232 -5.79 5.03 -21.49
N PHE A 233 -5.31 6.08 -22.13
CA PHE A 233 -4.02 6.09 -22.83
C PHE A 233 -2.88 5.77 -21.87
N ASN A 234 -2.16 4.68 -22.13
CA ASN A 234 -1.00 4.18 -21.38
C ASN A 234 -1.22 3.94 -19.87
N GLY A 235 -2.46 3.90 -19.39
CA GLY A 235 -2.74 3.73 -17.95
C GLY A 235 -2.27 4.91 -17.10
N LEU A 236 -2.23 6.10 -17.68
CA LEU A 236 -1.80 7.31 -16.99
C LEU A 236 -2.86 7.79 -15.99
N TYR A 237 -2.43 8.38 -14.91
CA TYR A 237 -3.26 9.25 -14.08
C TYR A 237 -2.78 10.68 -14.23
N ARG A 238 -3.66 11.57 -14.63
CA ARG A 238 -3.36 12.98 -14.79
C ARG A 238 -4.61 13.81 -14.56
N VAL A 239 -4.45 14.89 -13.81
CA VAL A 239 -5.50 15.88 -13.58
C VAL A 239 -5.12 17.22 -14.21
N ASN A 240 -6.11 18.02 -14.57
CA ASN A 240 -5.88 19.38 -15.00
C ASN A 240 -5.77 20.33 -13.78
N ARG A 241 -5.55 21.62 -14.01
CA ARG A 241 -5.44 22.66 -12.96
C ARG A 241 -6.68 22.78 -12.06
N LYS A 242 -7.81 22.20 -12.44
CA LYS A 242 -9.05 22.14 -11.63
C LYS A 242 -9.16 20.84 -10.83
N GLY A 243 -8.12 20.00 -10.82
CA GLY A 243 -8.14 18.69 -10.18
C GLY A 243 -8.96 17.62 -10.93
N LEU A 244 -9.38 17.86 -12.18
CA LEU A 244 -10.20 16.94 -12.94
C LEU A 244 -9.35 15.98 -13.77
N TYR A 245 -9.68 14.70 -13.71
CA TYR A 245 -9.05 13.68 -14.54
C TYR A 245 -9.27 13.94 -16.03
N ASN A 246 -8.19 13.99 -16.82
CA ASN A 246 -8.24 14.47 -18.20
C ASN A 246 -7.53 13.57 -19.22
N VAL A 247 -7.15 12.34 -18.84
CA VAL A 247 -6.51 11.42 -19.78
C VAL A 247 -7.51 10.95 -20.84
N PRO A 248 -7.13 10.88 -22.12
CA PRO A 248 -8.00 10.37 -23.18
C PRO A 248 -8.08 8.83 -23.14
N MET A 249 -9.07 8.27 -23.83
CA MET A 249 -9.20 6.82 -24.01
C MET A 249 -7.96 6.26 -24.75
N GLY A 250 -7.51 5.08 -24.37
CA GLY A 250 -6.46 4.32 -25.03
C GLY A 250 -7.01 3.45 -26.17
N ALA A 251 -6.12 2.98 -27.04
CA ALA A 251 -6.46 2.14 -28.20
C ALA A 251 -6.40 0.63 -27.87
N TYR A 252 -6.98 0.20 -26.76
CA TYR A 252 -6.99 -1.20 -26.37
C TYR A 252 -8.17 -1.95 -26.99
N LYS A 253 -7.90 -3.02 -27.75
CA LYS A 253 -8.96 -3.85 -28.34
C LYS A 253 -9.75 -4.63 -27.29
N ASN A 254 -9.06 -5.29 -26.37
CA ASN A 254 -9.64 -6.10 -25.31
C ASN A 254 -8.95 -5.80 -23.96
N PRO A 255 -9.24 -4.64 -23.34
CA PRO A 255 -8.67 -4.31 -22.05
C PRO A 255 -9.21 -5.25 -20.98
N LYS A 256 -8.33 -5.91 -20.20
CA LYS A 256 -8.73 -6.67 -19.02
C LYS A 256 -8.99 -5.68 -17.88
N ILE A 257 -10.24 -5.28 -17.70
CA ILE A 257 -10.66 -4.30 -16.70
C ILE A 257 -10.81 -4.98 -15.35
N CYS A 258 -11.49 -6.14 -15.33
CA CYS A 258 -11.69 -6.95 -14.14
C CYS A 258 -10.79 -8.20 -14.17
N ASP A 259 -9.69 -8.19 -13.43
CA ASP A 259 -8.86 -9.37 -13.19
C ASP A 259 -9.26 -10.01 -11.85
N ILE A 260 -10.34 -10.82 -11.86
CA ILE A 260 -10.94 -11.40 -10.66
C ILE A 260 -9.92 -12.13 -9.80
N ASP A 261 -9.11 -13.01 -10.41
CA ASP A 261 -8.13 -13.82 -9.68
C ASP A 261 -7.05 -12.93 -9.04
N ASN A 262 -6.57 -11.94 -9.78
CA ASN A 262 -5.56 -11.02 -9.24
C ASN A 262 -6.12 -10.12 -8.15
N LEU A 263 -7.35 -9.60 -8.30
CA LEU A 263 -8.00 -8.76 -7.30
C LEU A 263 -8.20 -9.52 -5.98
N LYS A 264 -8.65 -10.77 -6.02
CA LYS A 264 -8.82 -11.61 -4.83
C LYS A 264 -7.48 -11.86 -4.13
N LYS A 265 -6.44 -12.26 -4.88
CA LYS A 265 -5.10 -12.46 -4.32
C LYS A 265 -4.51 -11.17 -3.74
N THR A 266 -4.70 -10.06 -4.43
CA THR A 266 -4.27 -8.74 -3.94
C THR A 266 -4.98 -8.39 -2.64
N SER A 267 -6.31 -8.60 -2.57
CA SER A 267 -7.09 -8.39 -1.35
C SER A 267 -6.58 -9.21 -0.18
N GLU A 268 -6.26 -10.49 -0.41
CA GLU A 268 -5.71 -11.38 0.63
C GLU A 268 -4.37 -10.84 1.16
N LEU A 269 -3.46 -10.40 0.28
CA LEU A 269 -2.18 -9.83 0.69
C LEU A 269 -2.33 -8.49 1.42
N LEU A 270 -3.29 -7.67 1.03
CA LEU A 270 -3.50 -6.36 1.64
C LEU A 270 -4.10 -6.42 3.06
N GLN A 271 -4.58 -7.58 3.54
CA GLN A 271 -5.18 -7.67 4.88
C GLN A 271 -4.22 -7.27 6.01
N CYS A 272 -2.91 -7.53 5.86
CA CYS A 272 -1.90 -7.12 6.83
C CYS A 272 -1.31 -5.72 6.58
N VAL A 273 -1.80 -4.98 5.57
CA VAL A 273 -1.23 -3.70 5.15
C VAL A 273 -2.02 -2.54 5.75
N THR A 274 -1.33 -1.61 6.40
CA THR A 274 -1.87 -0.30 6.77
C THR A 274 -1.74 0.64 5.57
N ILE A 275 -2.87 1.23 5.15
CA ILE A 275 -2.99 2.07 3.96
C ILE A 275 -3.26 3.50 4.41
N LEU A 276 -2.43 4.46 4.01
CA LEU A 276 -2.53 5.86 4.42
C LEU A 276 -2.54 6.78 3.20
N THR A 277 -3.41 7.79 3.21
CA THR A 277 -3.33 8.91 2.25
C THR A 277 -2.49 10.00 2.89
N ALA A 278 -1.20 10.03 2.59
CA ALA A 278 -0.24 10.93 3.23
C ALA A 278 1.02 11.07 2.37
N ASP A 279 1.87 12.04 2.71
CA ASP A 279 3.21 12.11 2.17
C ASP A 279 4.17 11.10 2.83
N TYR A 280 5.39 11.01 2.33
CA TYR A 280 6.37 10.02 2.74
C TYR A 280 6.82 10.15 4.20
N THR A 281 6.61 11.29 4.86
CA THR A 281 7.02 11.51 6.26
C THR A 281 6.14 10.74 7.25
N CYS A 282 4.96 10.27 6.82
CA CYS A 282 4.02 9.52 7.66
C CYS A 282 4.61 8.27 8.31
N ILE A 283 5.73 7.76 7.78
CA ILE A 283 6.40 6.56 8.31
C ILE A 283 7.41 6.86 9.43
N GLU A 284 7.73 8.13 9.71
CA GLU A 284 8.82 8.52 10.62
C GLU A 284 8.74 7.84 11.99
N ASN A 285 7.53 7.74 12.54
CA ASN A 285 7.29 7.19 13.88
C ASN A 285 7.02 5.69 13.91
N VAL A 286 7.01 5.01 12.76
CA VAL A 286 6.73 3.56 12.69
C VAL A 286 7.94 2.73 12.28
N VAL A 287 9.02 3.35 11.80
CA VAL A 287 10.24 2.65 11.38
C VAL A 287 11.17 2.35 12.56
N ASP A 288 11.81 1.17 12.51
CA ASP A 288 12.78 0.69 13.48
C ASP A 288 13.88 -0.14 12.80
N GLU A 289 14.76 -0.79 13.59
CA GLU A 289 15.86 -1.62 13.09
C GLU A 289 15.39 -2.89 12.32
N ASN A 290 14.14 -3.30 12.49
CA ASN A 290 13.55 -4.45 11.80
C ASN A 290 12.78 -4.04 10.53
N THR A 291 12.90 -2.78 10.10
CA THR A 291 12.15 -2.21 8.98
C THR A 291 13.01 -2.13 7.71
N LEU A 292 12.44 -2.57 6.58
CA LEU A 292 12.87 -2.15 5.25
C LEU A 292 11.93 -1.04 4.76
N VAL A 293 12.49 0.09 4.35
CA VAL A 293 11.76 1.18 3.67
C VAL A 293 12.21 1.24 2.22
N TYR A 294 11.24 1.27 1.29
CA TYR A 294 11.51 1.47 -0.12
C TYR A 294 10.87 2.76 -0.63
N PHE A 295 11.67 3.67 -1.20
CA PHE A 295 11.22 4.91 -1.81
C PHE A 295 11.31 4.83 -3.33
N ASP A 296 10.20 5.16 -3.99
CA ASP A 296 10.10 5.30 -5.45
C ASP A 296 9.51 6.67 -5.81
N PRO A 297 10.28 7.76 -5.58
CA PRO A 297 9.78 9.11 -5.82
C PRO A 297 9.57 9.36 -7.31
N PRO A 298 8.80 10.39 -7.68
CA PRO A 298 8.83 10.91 -9.04
C PRO A 298 10.27 11.20 -9.47
N TYR A 299 10.69 10.62 -10.61
CA TYR A 299 12.06 10.71 -11.06
C TYR A 299 12.41 12.12 -11.53
N ARG A 300 13.62 12.57 -11.19
CA ARG A 300 14.17 13.81 -11.72
C ARG A 300 14.17 13.79 -13.25
N PRO A 301 13.58 14.80 -13.92
CA PRO A 301 13.59 14.86 -15.37
C PRO A 301 15.01 14.94 -15.92
N LEU A 302 15.35 14.07 -16.89
CA LEU A 302 16.70 14.04 -17.48
C LEU A 302 16.93 15.10 -18.56
N THR A 303 15.87 15.73 -19.09
CA THR A 303 15.97 16.75 -20.14
C THR A 303 14.90 17.82 -19.94
N LYS A 304 15.21 19.08 -20.34
CA LYS A 304 14.25 20.20 -20.31
C LYS A 304 12.97 19.95 -21.13
N THR A 305 13.02 19.08 -22.13
CA THR A 305 11.83 18.68 -22.90
C THR A 305 10.94 17.69 -22.17
N SER A 306 11.44 16.99 -21.15
CA SER A 306 10.62 16.15 -20.30
C SER A 306 9.87 16.94 -19.22
N GLU A 307 10.30 18.16 -18.90
CA GLU A 307 9.57 19.09 -18.02
C GLU A 307 8.23 19.54 -18.66
N PHE A 308 8.16 19.66 -19.98
CA PHE A 308 6.93 20.05 -20.69
C PHE A 308 5.83 18.98 -20.72
N THR A 309 6.11 17.74 -20.34
CA THR A 309 5.11 16.66 -20.26
C THR A 309 4.52 16.49 -18.85
N SER A 310 5.09 17.13 -17.85
CA SER A 310 4.59 17.17 -16.48
C SER A 310 3.62 18.35 -16.30
N TYR A 311 2.37 18.15 -16.70
CA TYR A 311 1.28 19.09 -16.39
C TYR A 311 0.68 18.84 -14.99
N ASN A 312 1.47 18.40 -14.04
CA ASN A 312 1.01 18.25 -12.66
C ASN A 312 1.29 19.53 -11.87
N VAL A 313 0.32 19.93 -11.08
CA VAL A 313 0.38 21.15 -10.23
C VAL A 313 1.44 21.02 -9.12
N ASP A 314 1.91 19.79 -8.86
CA ASP A 314 2.92 19.44 -7.86
C ASP A 314 4.04 18.63 -8.52
N ASP A 315 4.90 19.30 -9.31
CA ASP A 315 6.09 18.66 -9.86
C ASP A 315 7.10 18.45 -8.74
N PHE A 316 7.49 17.20 -8.47
CA PHE A 316 8.53 16.82 -7.52
C PHE A 316 9.88 17.31 -8.07
N ASN A 317 10.29 18.48 -7.63
CA ASN A 317 11.45 19.23 -8.16
C ASN A 317 12.74 18.89 -7.40
N ASP A 318 13.85 19.57 -7.75
CA ASP A 318 15.16 19.36 -7.12
C ASP A 318 15.15 19.67 -5.61
N GLU A 319 14.36 20.64 -5.13
CA GLU A 319 14.21 20.94 -3.69
C GLU A 319 13.50 19.79 -2.97
N ASP A 320 12.51 19.17 -3.60
CA ASP A 320 11.81 18.02 -3.03
C ASP A 320 12.67 16.76 -3.03
N GLN A 321 13.56 16.60 -4.03
CA GLN A 321 14.60 15.56 -4.03
C GLN A 321 15.58 15.76 -2.85
N ILE A 322 15.96 17.00 -2.55
CA ILE A 322 16.84 17.35 -1.42
C ILE A 322 16.15 17.00 -0.09
N LYS A 323 14.91 17.44 0.11
CA LYS A 323 14.13 17.14 1.33
C LYS A 323 13.96 15.64 1.55
N LEU A 324 13.64 14.90 0.47
CA LEU A 324 13.54 13.45 0.54
C LEU A 324 14.88 12.80 0.94
N ALA A 325 15.99 13.24 0.38
CA ALA A 325 17.29 12.69 0.73
C ALA A 325 17.69 13.00 2.19
N GLU A 326 17.35 14.16 2.70
CA GLU A 326 17.53 14.51 4.13
C GLU A 326 16.69 13.60 5.02
N PHE A 327 15.42 13.36 4.65
CA PHE A 327 14.54 12.42 5.35
C PHE A 327 15.08 10.99 5.30
N ILE A 328 15.51 10.49 4.14
CA ILE A 328 16.15 9.18 4.00
C ILE A 328 17.37 9.05 4.92
N LYS A 329 18.22 10.05 4.99
CA LYS A 329 19.42 10.08 5.85
C LYS A 329 19.08 10.15 7.34
N SER A 330 17.91 10.67 7.71
CA SER A 330 17.43 10.69 9.10
C SER A 330 17.01 9.30 9.61
N LEU A 331 16.59 8.41 8.73
CA LEU A 331 16.13 7.04 9.06
C LEU A 331 17.32 6.09 9.34
N LYS A 332 18.11 6.41 10.36
CA LYS A 332 19.40 5.72 10.65
C LYS A 332 19.22 4.28 11.12
N THR A 333 18.12 3.94 11.74
CA THR A 333 17.85 2.60 12.30
C THR A 333 17.33 1.64 11.25
N ALA A 334 16.46 2.11 10.36
CA ALA A 334 15.85 1.29 9.32
C ALA A 334 16.83 0.97 8.17
N LYS A 335 16.57 -0.13 7.46
CA LYS A 335 17.19 -0.41 6.16
C LYS A 335 16.41 0.38 5.10
N VAL A 336 17.10 1.24 4.37
CA VAL A 336 16.47 2.09 3.37
C VAL A 336 17.02 1.77 1.98
N MET A 337 16.12 1.63 1.01
CA MET A 337 16.41 1.55 -0.41
C MET A 337 15.59 2.60 -1.14
N SER A 338 16.21 3.35 -2.04
CA SER A 338 15.53 4.34 -2.89
C SER A 338 15.93 4.16 -4.35
N SER A 339 14.98 4.35 -5.26
CA SER A 339 15.23 4.34 -6.70
C SER A 339 15.13 5.75 -7.30
N ASN A 340 15.90 6.03 -8.34
CA ASN A 340 15.78 7.26 -9.15
C ASN A 340 16.39 7.08 -10.55
N SER A 341 16.18 8.07 -11.44
CA SER A 341 16.90 8.15 -12.71
C SER A 341 18.36 8.48 -12.48
N ASP A 342 19.26 7.90 -13.29
CA ASP A 342 20.68 8.32 -13.28
C ASP A 342 20.89 9.50 -14.24
N PRO A 343 21.16 10.72 -13.76
CA PRO A 343 21.38 11.87 -14.62
C PRO A 343 22.59 11.72 -15.52
N LYS A 344 23.57 10.89 -15.14
CA LYS A 344 24.74 10.55 -15.97
C LYS A 344 24.41 9.80 -17.26
N ASN A 345 23.16 9.39 -17.48
CA ASN A 345 22.68 8.94 -18.78
C ASN A 345 22.64 10.07 -19.85
N VAL A 346 22.62 11.33 -19.42
CA VAL A 346 22.52 12.51 -20.30
C VAL A 346 23.75 13.40 -20.18
N ASP A 347 24.19 13.66 -18.94
CA ASP A 347 25.41 14.42 -18.66
C ASP A 347 26.28 13.64 -17.66
N GLU A 348 27.43 13.15 -18.12
CA GLU A 348 28.36 12.35 -17.30
C GLU A 348 28.92 13.13 -16.11
N ASN A 349 28.88 14.47 -16.16
CA ASN A 349 29.34 15.36 -15.10
C ASN A 349 28.23 15.76 -14.11
N ASP A 350 26.97 15.35 -14.32
CA ASP A 350 25.90 15.63 -13.37
C ASP A 350 26.08 14.75 -12.11
N GLU A 351 26.54 15.39 -11.04
CA GLU A 351 26.80 14.76 -9.73
C GLU A 351 25.69 15.05 -8.71
N PHE A 352 24.52 15.51 -9.14
CA PHE A 352 23.44 15.90 -8.24
C PHE A 352 23.13 14.81 -7.20
N PHE A 353 22.84 13.58 -7.65
CA PHE A 353 22.55 12.48 -6.72
C PHE A 353 23.79 11.92 -6.03
N ASP A 354 24.97 11.98 -6.67
CA ASP A 354 26.21 11.54 -6.02
C ASP A 354 26.55 12.44 -4.82
N GLY A 355 26.37 13.74 -4.95
CA GLY A 355 26.52 14.69 -3.84
C GLY A 355 25.41 14.57 -2.82
N LEU A 356 24.15 14.47 -3.30
CA LEU A 356 22.97 14.43 -2.46
C LEU A 356 22.95 13.19 -1.53
N TYR A 357 23.35 12.02 -2.02
CA TYR A 357 23.42 10.77 -1.27
C TYR A 357 24.83 10.37 -0.84
N ALA A 358 25.75 11.35 -0.74
CA ALA A 358 27.08 11.09 -0.21
C ALA A 358 27.02 10.40 1.16
N GLY A 359 27.81 9.33 1.33
CA GLY A 359 27.81 8.49 2.53
C GLY A 359 26.85 7.30 2.49
N LEU A 360 25.99 7.17 1.45
CA LEU A 360 25.19 6.00 1.17
C LEU A 360 25.76 5.22 -0.02
N ASN A 361 25.28 3.98 -0.22
CA ASN A 361 25.69 3.14 -1.36
C ASN A 361 24.86 3.51 -2.59
N ILE A 362 25.47 4.08 -3.61
CA ILE A 362 24.81 4.46 -4.87
C ILE A 362 25.14 3.40 -5.92
N ASN A 363 24.14 2.58 -6.27
CA ASN A 363 24.29 1.50 -7.23
C ASN A 363 23.64 1.87 -8.56
N ARG A 364 24.42 1.89 -9.64
CA ARG A 364 23.92 2.15 -11.00
C ARG A 364 23.55 0.85 -11.67
N VAL A 365 22.27 0.63 -11.88
CA VAL A 365 21.70 -0.62 -12.39
C VAL A 365 21.15 -0.43 -13.79
N SER A 366 21.28 -1.46 -14.64
CA SER A 366 20.74 -1.41 -16.00
C SER A 366 19.25 -1.66 -15.99
N ALA A 367 18.48 -0.73 -16.56
CA ALA A 367 17.04 -0.84 -16.79
C ALA A 367 16.74 -0.87 -18.30
N ASN A 368 15.71 -1.62 -18.69
CA ASN A 368 15.21 -1.62 -20.06
C ASN A 368 14.13 -0.55 -20.24
N ARG A 369 14.34 0.41 -21.12
CA ARG A 369 13.32 1.40 -21.46
C ARG A 369 12.33 0.80 -22.45
N ALA A 370 11.12 0.46 -22.00
CA ALA A 370 10.08 -0.14 -22.83
C ALA A 370 9.35 0.86 -23.73
N ILE A 371 9.35 2.16 -23.41
CA ILE A 371 8.54 3.18 -24.08
C ILE A 371 9.42 4.34 -24.52
N ASN A 372 9.71 4.42 -25.81
CA ASN A 372 10.14 5.66 -26.46
C ASN A 372 9.46 5.74 -27.82
N SER A 373 8.84 6.89 -28.10
CA SER A 373 8.15 7.17 -29.39
C SER A 373 9.12 7.20 -30.57
N LYS A 374 10.43 7.37 -30.34
CA LYS A 374 11.48 7.32 -31.36
C LYS A 374 12.31 6.05 -31.21
N GLY A 375 12.27 5.16 -32.21
CA GLY A 375 12.94 3.85 -32.20
C GLY A 375 14.46 3.85 -31.90
N LYS A 376 15.16 4.97 -32.13
CA LYS A 376 16.58 5.17 -31.80
C LYS A 376 16.88 5.38 -30.30
N GLY A 377 15.85 5.57 -29.47
CA GLY A 377 16.00 5.75 -28.01
C GLY A 377 15.70 4.50 -27.18
N ARG A 378 15.59 3.31 -27.81
CA ARG A 378 15.42 2.02 -27.14
C ARG A 378 16.79 1.45 -26.80
N GLY A 379 17.34 1.82 -25.65
CA GLY A 379 18.62 1.34 -25.14
C GLY A 379 18.55 0.98 -23.66
N LYS A 380 19.56 0.29 -23.16
CA LYS A 380 19.75 0.12 -21.72
C LYS A 380 20.07 1.50 -21.15
N ILE A 381 19.27 1.93 -20.20
CA ILE A 381 19.54 3.12 -19.37
C ILE A 381 19.96 2.67 -17.98
N LYS A 382 20.68 3.53 -17.28
CA LYS A 382 21.00 3.29 -15.88
C LYS A 382 19.93 3.95 -15.00
N GLU A 383 19.54 3.23 -13.97
CA GLU A 383 18.79 3.77 -12.84
C GLU A 383 19.63 3.67 -11.58
N LEU A 384 19.32 4.51 -10.60
CA LEU A 384 19.98 4.49 -9.30
C LEU A 384 19.20 3.59 -8.35
N LEU A 385 19.91 2.74 -7.61
CA LEU A 385 19.43 2.12 -6.39
C LEU A 385 20.36 2.55 -5.25
N ILE A 386 19.81 3.34 -4.35
CA ILE A 386 20.55 3.95 -3.23
C ILE A 386 20.16 3.21 -1.97
N THR A 387 21.16 2.74 -1.20
CA THR A 387 20.93 2.00 0.05
C THR A 387 21.80 2.53 1.19
N ASN A 388 21.34 2.38 2.44
CA ASN A 388 22.09 2.72 3.63
C ASN A 388 22.74 1.50 4.31
N TYR A 389 22.75 0.35 3.64
CA TYR A 389 23.29 -0.93 4.14
C TYR A 389 24.16 -1.61 3.09
#